data_cb84d33cbdb223a8cb3e56b1d74331af
#
_entry.id   cb84d33cbdb223a8cb3e56b1d74331af
#
_cell.length_a   1.000
_cell.length_b   1.000
_cell.length_c   1.000
_cell.angle_alpha   90.00
_cell.angle_beta   90.00
_cell.angle_gamma   90.00
#
_symmetry.space_group_name_H-M   'P 1'
#
loop_
_entity.id
_entity.type
_entity.pdbx_description
1 polymer ?
#
loop_
_entity_poly.entity_id
_entity_poly.type
_entity_poly.pdbx_seq_one_letter_code
_entity_poly.pdbx_strand_id
1 'polypeptide(L)'
;FGLDEIDKTIIISVVPKIMSKHILMDMHKKDKIYEPGKGIAFTVPLSSSTKYMLDMYNDFSLEDIKMKEANKHLIVTISNEGYAESIMSAAKKAGATGGTTINGRGLETEKVIKILGISIEPEKDIVLILASDDKKNDIMNEIVDKCGLKTRGAGICFSLPVDHVVGLSEEIE
;
A
#
# COMPACT_ATOMS: atom_id res chain seq x y z
N PHE A 1 -21.13 16.96 -0.68
CA PHE A 1 -20.37 16.73 0.55
C PHE A 1 -18.95 16.43 0.10
N GLY A 2 -18.05 17.43 0.19
CA GLY A 2 -16.63 17.25 -0.07
C GLY A 2 -16.09 16.26 0.94
N LEU A 3 -15.46 15.22 0.46
CA LEU A 3 -14.55 14.43 1.27
C LEU A 3 -13.38 15.37 1.55
N ASP A 4 -13.23 15.82 2.79
CA ASP A 4 -12.03 16.53 3.21
C ASP A 4 -10.85 15.60 2.87
N GLU A 5 -10.00 16.03 1.94
CA GLU A 5 -8.73 15.38 1.66
C GLU A 5 -7.87 15.52 2.92
N ILE A 6 -7.84 14.47 3.73
CA ILE A 6 -6.95 14.43 4.89
C ILE A 6 -5.58 14.02 4.39
N ASP A 7 -4.64 14.94 4.44
CA ASP A 7 -3.23 14.66 4.15
C ASP A 7 -2.74 13.51 5.03
N LYS A 8 -2.11 12.54 4.40
CA LYS A 8 -1.53 11.37 5.07
C LYS A 8 -0.05 11.26 4.77
N THR A 9 0.71 10.90 5.77
CA THR A 9 2.14 10.61 5.61
C THR A 9 2.34 9.11 5.51
N ILE A 10 3.09 8.67 4.50
CA ILE A 10 3.50 7.28 4.35
C ILE A 10 4.96 7.16 4.72
N ILE A 11 5.26 6.24 5.64
CA ILE A 11 6.63 5.91 6.06
C ILE A 11 6.90 4.48 5.59
N ILE A 12 7.96 4.29 4.83
CA ILE A 12 8.41 2.98 4.36
C ILE A 12 9.80 2.72 4.96
N SER A 13 9.92 1.59 5.68
CA SER A 13 11.18 1.16 6.28
C SER A 13 11.45 -0.30 5.91
N VAL A 14 12.70 -0.64 5.68
CA VAL A 14 13.15 -2.02 5.45
C VAL A 14 13.92 -2.46 6.68
N VAL A 15 13.42 -3.50 7.35
CA VAL A 15 13.96 -3.97 8.63
C VAL A 15 13.94 -5.51 8.69
N PRO A 16 14.75 -6.15 9.53
CA PRO A 16 14.66 -7.58 9.78
C PRO A 16 13.26 -7.99 10.26
N LYS A 17 12.81 -9.19 9.88
CA LYS A 17 11.48 -9.70 10.24
C LYS A 17 11.22 -9.65 11.77
N ILE A 18 12.22 -9.98 12.57
CA ILE A 18 12.10 -9.95 14.03
C ILE A 18 11.90 -8.52 14.55
N MET A 19 12.62 -7.55 14.00
CA MET A 19 12.50 -6.14 14.38
C MET A 19 11.14 -5.56 13.97
N SER A 20 10.59 -5.96 12.83
CA SER A 20 9.29 -5.47 12.36
C SER A 20 8.17 -5.79 13.33
N LYS A 21 8.19 -6.99 13.95
CA LYS A 21 7.22 -7.38 14.98
C LYS A 21 7.31 -6.49 16.23
N HIS A 22 8.54 -6.17 16.68
CA HIS A 22 8.74 -5.26 17.82
C HIS A 22 8.23 -3.86 17.52
N ILE A 23 8.51 -3.32 16.32
CA ILE A 23 8.02 -2.01 15.88
C ILE A 23 6.49 -1.98 15.89
N LEU A 24 5.83 -2.97 15.28
CA LEU A 24 4.37 -3.03 15.26
C LEU A 24 3.77 -3.16 16.66
N MET A 25 4.39 -3.95 17.54
CA MET A 25 3.93 -4.11 18.90
C MET A 25 4.09 -2.81 19.71
N ASP A 26 5.17 -2.07 19.52
CA ASP A 26 5.38 -0.76 20.14
C ASP A 26 4.37 0.27 19.63
N MET A 27 4.12 0.33 18.33
CA MET A 27 3.07 1.18 17.75
C MET A 27 1.69 0.84 18.32
N HIS A 28 1.40 -0.44 18.51
CA HIS A 28 0.14 -0.87 19.13
C HIS A 28 0.05 -0.46 20.59
N LYS A 29 1.05 -0.79 21.43
CA LYS A 29 1.01 -0.62 22.88
C LYS A 29 1.30 0.80 23.34
N LYS A 30 2.30 1.45 22.76
CA LYS A 30 2.77 2.77 23.22
C LYS A 30 2.06 3.90 22.47
N ASP A 31 1.94 3.78 21.15
CA ASP A 31 1.40 4.85 20.31
C ASP A 31 -0.11 4.70 20.10
N LYS A 32 -0.69 3.56 20.52
CA LYS A 32 -2.12 3.24 20.41
C LYS A 32 -2.63 3.48 18.98
N ILE A 33 -1.90 2.95 18.00
CA ILE A 33 -2.19 3.18 16.59
C ILE A 33 -3.61 2.72 16.17
N TYR A 34 -4.26 1.87 16.97
CA TYR A 34 -5.63 1.42 16.79
C TYR A 34 -6.69 2.51 17.08
N GLU A 35 -6.31 3.60 17.74
CA GLU A 35 -7.24 4.72 17.97
C GLU A 35 -7.60 5.40 16.64
N PRO A 36 -8.85 5.88 16.48
CA PRO A 36 -9.28 6.53 15.27
C PRO A 36 -8.37 7.70 14.85
N GLY A 37 -7.97 7.73 13.59
CA GLY A 37 -7.11 8.79 13.03
C GLY A 37 -5.61 8.63 13.24
N LYS A 38 -5.16 7.62 14.01
CA LYS A 38 -3.73 7.37 14.24
C LYS A 38 -3.02 6.73 13.05
N GLY A 39 -3.70 5.90 12.27
CA GLY A 39 -3.15 5.29 11.07
C GLY A 39 -3.17 3.76 11.08
N ILE A 40 -2.49 3.18 10.12
CA ILE A 40 -2.34 1.74 9.95
C ILE A 40 -0.87 1.43 9.69
N ALA A 41 -0.32 0.43 10.35
CA ALA A 41 1.01 -0.09 10.05
C ALA A 41 0.92 -1.58 9.74
N PHE A 42 1.67 -2.02 8.75
CA PHE A 42 1.71 -3.43 8.34
C PHE A 42 3.06 -3.79 7.75
N THR A 43 3.34 -5.08 7.70
CA THR A 43 4.57 -5.62 7.13
C THR A 43 4.30 -6.40 5.86
N VAL A 44 5.17 -6.19 4.87
CA VAL A 44 5.18 -6.94 3.59
C VAL A 44 6.51 -7.69 3.52
N PRO A 45 6.49 -9.01 3.36
CA PRO A 45 7.72 -9.78 3.26
C PRO A 45 8.47 -9.45 1.96
N LEU A 46 9.79 -9.26 2.07
CA LEU A 46 10.66 -9.08 0.92
C LEU A 46 11.25 -10.42 0.48
N SER A 47 11.25 -10.68 -0.82
CA SER A 47 11.89 -11.88 -1.39
C SER A 47 13.41 -11.78 -1.43
N SER A 48 13.96 -10.56 -1.47
CA SER A 48 15.41 -10.30 -1.53
C SER A 48 15.76 -8.90 -1.04
N SER A 49 16.99 -8.73 -0.61
CA SER A 49 17.58 -7.45 -0.22
C SER A 49 19.05 -7.40 -0.62
N THR A 50 19.66 -6.22 -0.61
CA THR A 50 21.09 -6.10 -0.87
C THR A 50 21.90 -6.60 0.33
N LYS A 51 23.09 -7.16 0.06
CA LYS A 51 24.00 -7.65 1.11
C LYS A 51 24.30 -6.57 2.15
N TYR A 52 24.52 -5.34 1.71
CA TYR A 52 24.81 -4.21 2.60
C TYR A 52 23.70 -4.00 3.66
N MET A 53 22.43 -4.10 3.26
CA MET A 53 21.32 -3.99 4.21
C MET A 53 21.29 -5.17 5.20
N LEU A 54 21.62 -6.38 4.75
CA LEU A 54 21.69 -7.54 5.64
C LEU A 54 22.81 -7.38 6.66
N ASP A 55 23.97 -6.89 6.23
CA ASP A 55 25.14 -6.70 7.09
C ASP A 55 24.89 -5.61 8.18
N MET A 56 24.08 -4.60 7.90
CA MET A 56 23.70 -3.57 8.90
C MET A 56 22.95 -4.13 10.11
N TYR A 57 22.33 -5.29 9.98
CA TYR A 57 21.47 -5.88 11.03
C TYR A 57 22.02 -7.18 11.61
N ASN A 58 23.25 -7.62 11.22
CA ASN A 58 23.83 -8.89 11.67
C ASN A 58 24.05 -8.97 13.20
N ASP A 59 24.21 -7.83 13.87
CA ASP A 59 24.48 -7.77 15.32
C ASP A 59 23.20 -7.58 16.16
N PHE A 60 22.02 -7.58 15.51
CA PHE A 60 20.75 -7.42 16.23
C PHE A 60 20.27 -8.75 16.78
N SER A 61 20.22 -8.84 18.12
CA SER A 61 19.61 -9.96 18.85
C SER A 61 18.37 -9.48 19.57
N LEU A 62 17.20 -9.88 19.10
CA LEU A 62 15.90 -9.61 19.72
C LEU A 62 15.20 -10.93 19.99
N GLU A 63 14.40 -10.99 21.06
CA GLU A 63 13.52 -12.14 21.31
C GLU A 63 12.39 -12.17 20.26
N ASP A 64 12.03 -13.38 19.78
CA ASP A 64 10.92 -13.51 18.84
C ASP A 64 9.58 -13.32 19.55
N ILE A 65 8.80 -12.35 19.09
CA ILE A 65 7.46 -12.07 19.58
C ILE A 65 6.45 -12.83 18.72
N LYS A 66 5.53 -13.53 19.37
CA LYS A 66 4.40 -14.12 18.66
C LYS A 66 3.40 -13.02 18.32
N MET A 67 3.10 -12.89 17.04
CA MET A 67 2.02 -12.06 16.51
C MET A 67 1.13 -12.91 15.62
N LYS A 68 -0.16 -12.62 15.63
CA LYS A 68 -1.12 -13.24 14.72
C LYS A 68 -0.78 -12.83 13.28
N GLU A 69 -0.73 -13.80 12.38
CA GLU A 69 -0.57 -13.52 10.95
C GLU A 69 -1.84 -12.84 10.43
N ALA A 70 -1.63 -11.81 9.61
CA ALA A 70 -2.73 -11.10 8.99
C ALA A 70 -3.20 -11.85 7.75
N ASN A 71 -4.46 -12.25 7.71
CA ASN A 71 -5.08 -12.76 6.47
C ASN A 71 -5.48 -11.57 5.58
N LYS A 72 -4.49 -10.75 5.21
CA LYS A 72 -4.66 -9.51 4.45
C LYS A 72 -3.68 -9.42 3.29
N HIS A 73 -4.05 -8.63 2.31
CA HIS A 73 -3.21 -8.32 1.14
C HIS A 73 -3.19 -6.82 0.90
N LEU A 74 -2.04 -6.30 0.51
CA LEU A 74 -1.92 -4.96 -0.02
C LEU A 74 -2.15 -5.00 -1.52
N ILE A 75 -3.27 -4.48 -1.98
CA ILE A 75 -3.54 -4.27 -3.40
C ILE A 75 -2.91 -2.93 -3.79
N VAL A 76 -2.10 -2.96 -4.83
CA VAL A 76 -1.45 -1.79 -5.42
C VAL A 76 -1.98 -1.62 -6.84
N THR A 77 -2.52 -0.45 -7.12
CA THR A 77 -2.95 -0.09 -8.48
C THR A 77 -2.18 1.15 -8.92
N ILE A 78 -1.57 1.10 -10.10
CA ILE A 78 -0.87 2.22 -10.74
C ILE A 78 -1.59 2.53 -12.04
N SER A 79 -2.09 3.74 -12.20
CA SER A 79 -2.87 4.18 -13.36
C SER A 79 -2.42 5.55 -13.85
N ASN A 80 -2.97 6.02 -14.97
CA ASN A 80 -2.85 7.41 -15.35
C ASN A 80 -3.49 8.31 -14.29
N GLU A 81 -3.01 9.54 -14.17
CA GLU A 81 -3.56 10.57 -13.29
C GLU A 81 -5.08 10.78 -13.52
N GLY A 82 -5.80 11.07 -12.44
CA GLY A 82 -7.24 11.34 -12.44
C GLY A 82 -8.13 10.09 -12.33
N TYR A 83 -7.55 8.90 -12.12
CA TYR A 83 -8.33 7.66 -12.00
C TYR A 83 -8.47 7.15 -10.56
N ALA A 84 -7.84 7.78 -9.57
CA ALA A 84 -7.88 7.36 -8.17
C ALA A 84 -9.31 7.19 -7.62
N GLU A 85 -10.19 8.16 -7.87
CA GLU A 85 -11.60 8.11 -7.45
C GLU A 85 -12.35 6.95 -8.12
N SER A 86 -12.12 6.72 -9.42
CA SER A 86 -12.73 5.63 -10.18
C SER A 86 -12.28 4.27 -9.65
N ILE A 87 -10.99 4.13 -9.32
CA ILE A 87 -10.41 2.93 -8.70
C ILE A 87 -11.03 2.70 -7.33
N MET A 88 -11.09 3.73 -6.48
CA MET A 88 -11.68 3.61 -5.15
C MET A 88 -13.19 3.31 -5.19
N SER A 89 -13.91 3.87 -6.14
CA SER A 89 -15.34 3.58 -6.35
C SER A 89 -15.54 2.11 -6.73
N ALA A 90 -14.74 1.58 -7.66
CA ALA A 90 -14.78 0.17 -8.05
C ALA A 90 -14.43 -0.75 -6.87
N ALA A 91 -13.35 -0.43 -6.17
CA ALA A 91 -12.90 -1.20 -5.01
C ALA A 91 -13.95 -1.25 -3.87
N LYS A 92 -14.56 -0.11 -3.54
CA LYS A 92 -15.62 -0.03 -2.51
C LYS A 92 -16.84 -0.87 -2.88
N LYS A 93 -17.23 -0.87 -4.15
CA LYS A 93 -18.33 -1.72 -4.66
C LYS A 93 -18.06 -3.21 -4.44
N ALA A 94 -16.79 -3.63 -4.51
CA ALA A 94 -16.34 -4.99 -4.26
C ALA A 94 -16.01 -5.28 -2.77
N GLY A 95 -16.25 -4.33 -1.87
CA GLY A 95 -16.10 -4.51 -0.42
C GLY A 95 -14.81 -3.96 0.19
N ALA A 96 -14.05 -3.13 -0.51
CA ALA A 96 -12.94 -2.41 0.10
C ALA A 96 -13.45 -1.36 1.11
N THR A 97 -12.84 -1.30 2.28
CA THR A 97 -13.23 -0.37 3.36
C THR A 97 -12.61 1.01 3.20
N GLY A 98 -11.47 1.10 2.50
CA GLY A 98 -10.75 2.34 2.27
C GLY A 98 -9.48 2.13 1.46
N GLY A 99 -8.78 3.20 1.19
CA GLY A 99 -7.49 3.19 0.51
C GLY A 99 -6.75 4.50 0.66
N THR A 100 -5.52 4.53 0.22
CA THR A 100 -4.66 5.71 0.22
C THR A 100 -4.14 5.95 -1.20
N THR A 101 -4.23 7.16 -1.68
CA THR A 101 -3.71 7.57 -2.97
C THR A 101 -2.36 8.26 -2.80
N ILE A 102 -1.43 7.96 -3.68
CA ILE A 102 -0.12 8.60 -3.79
C ILE A 102 0.00 9.10 -5.23
N ASN A 103 0.39 10.35 -5.41
CA ASN A 103 0.75 10.87 -6.71
C ASN A 103 2.19 10.48 -7.04
N GLY A 104 2.39 9.94 -8.23
CA GLY A 104 3.68 9.50 -8.71
C GLY A 104 3.97 10.02 -10.10
N ARG A 105 5.19 9.82 -10.58
CA ARG A 105 5.60 10.18 -11.92
C ARG A 105 6.10 8.93 -12.64
N GLY A 106 5.54 8.69 -13.84
CA GLY A 106 5.97 7.58 -14.68
C GLY A 106 7.20 7.98 -15.49
N LEU A 107 8.25 7.16 -15.45
CA LEU A 107 9.43 7.32 -16.29
C LEU A 107 9.25 6.46 -17.55
N GLU A 108 8.47 6.95 -18.51
CA GLU A 108 8.30 6.27 -19.81
C GLU A 108 9.24 6.89 -20.84
N THR A 109 10.13 6.09 -21.41
CA THR A 109 11.12 6.54 -22.40
C THR A 109 10.54 6.88 -23.76
N GLU A 110 9.34 6.37 -24.11
CA GLU A 110 8.78 6.50 -25.47
C GLU A 110 7.63 7.51 -25.61
N LYS A 111 7.02 7.97 -24.51
CA LYS A 111 5.87 8.87 -24.52
C LYS A 111 6.11 10.21 -23.84
N VAL A 112 7.31 10.73 -23.95
CA VAL A 112 7.57 12.10 -23.47
C VAL A 112 6.82 13.08 -24.37
N ILE A 113 5.74 13.65 -23.86
CA ILE A 113 5.02 14.72 -24.53
C ILE A 113 5.90 15.98 -24.46
N LYS A 114 6.40 16.42 -25.59
CA LYS A 114 7.11 17.71 -25.67
C LYS A 114 6.12 18.82 -26.00
N ILE A 115 5.87 19.69 -25.04
CA ILE A 115 5.12 20.93 -25.28
C ILE A 115 6.10 22.10 -25.19
N LEU A 116 6.21 22.88 -26.26
CA LEU A 116 7.14 24.02 -26.37
C LEU A 116 8.61 23.66 -26.03
N GLY A 117 9.04 22.43 -26.34
CA GLY A 117 10.40 21.97 -26.08
C GLY A 117 10.64 21.48 -24.63
N ILE A 118 9.65 21.54 -23.75
CA ILE A 118 9.69 21.03 -22.36
C ILE A 118 9.14 19.60 -22.34
N SER A 119 9.91 18.67 -21.80
CA SER A 119 9.47 17.29 -21.58
C SER A 119 8.51 17.24 -20.41
N ILE A 120 7.27 16.79 -20.65
CA ILE A 120 6.29 16.55 -19.60
C ILE A 120 6.23 15.03 -19.39
N GLU A 121 6.65 14.59 -18.23
CA GLU A 121 6.51 13.19 -17.79
C GLU A 121 5.06 12.95 -17.34
N PRO A 122 4.46 11.82 -17.72
CA PRO A 122 3.08 11.53 -17.33
C PRO A 122 2.98 11.30 -15.81
N GLU A 123 2.07 12.00 -15.17
CA GLU A 123 1.72 11.75 -13.77
C GLU A 123 0.89 10.47 -13.64
N LYS A 124 1.00 9.83 -12.48
CA LYS A 124 0.34 8.55 -12.16
C LYS A 124 -0.33 8.64 -10.81
N ASP A 125 -1.50 8.01 -10.73
CA ASP A 125 -2.14 7.70 -9.47
C ASP A 125 -1.69 6.31 -8.99
N ILE A 126 -1.22 6.22 -7.76
CA ILE A 126 -0.93 4.96 -7.09
C ILE A 126 -1.94 4.81 -5.96
N VAL A 127 -2.79 3.79 -6.03
CA VAL A 127 -3.81 3.52 -5.02
C VAL A 127 -3.43 2.27 -4.24
N LEU A 128 -3.35 2.41 -2.93
CA LEU A 128 -3.04 1.36 -1.96
C LEU A 128 -4.30 0.96 -1.20
N ILE A 129 -4.67 -0.32 -1.24
CA ILE A 129 -5.86 -0.84 -0.56
C ILE A 129 -5.45 -2.07 0.25
N LEU A 130 -5.73 -2.05 1.55
CA LEU A 130 -5.57 -3.21 2.40
C LEU A 130 -6.88 -4.02 2.37
N ALA A 131 -6.83 -5.24 1.83
CA ALA A 131 -7.98 -6.09 1.64
C ALA A 131 -7.80 -7.43 2.38
N SER A 132 -8.90 -8.04 2.83
CA SER A 132 -8.89 -9.43 3.29
C SER A 132 -8.71 -10.40 2.12
N ASP A 133 -8.20 -11.59 2.41
CA ASP A 133 -7.91 -12.59 1.38
C ASP A 133 -9.15 -12.99 0.59
N ASP A 134 -10.31 -13.11 1.25
CA ASP A 134 -11.60 -13.44 0.65
C ASP A 134 -12.11 -12.37 -0.32
N LYS A 135 -11.77 -11.09 -0.13
CA LYS A 135 -12.22 -9.96 -0.96
C LYS A 135 -11.20 -9.51 -2.01
N LYS A 136 -9.95 -9.91 -1.87
CA LYS A 136 -8.85 -9.47 -2.73
C LYS A 136 -9.17 -9.63 -4.22
N ASN A 137 -9.59 -10.81 -4.64
CA ASN A 137 -9.81 -11.10 -6.05
C ASN A 137 -10.99 -10.31 -6.63
N ASP A 138 -12.09 -10.18 -5.89
CA ASP A 138 -13.26 -9.40 -6.31
C ASP A 138 -12.90 -7.92 -6.48
N ILE A 139 -12.15 -7.37 -5.53
CA ILE A 139 -11.66 -5.98 -5.57
C ILE A 139 -10.76 -5.78 -6.79
N MET A 140 -9.79 -6.67 -7.00
CA MET A 140 -8.86 -6.56 -8.14
C MET A 140 -9.60 -6.66 -9.48
N ASN A 141 -10.57 -7.56 -9.61
CA ASN A 141 -11.35 -7.72 -10.84
C ASN A 141 -12.15 -6.45 -11.16
N GLU A 142 -12.88 -5.89 -10.19
CA GLU A 142 -13.66 -4.65 -10.39
C GLU A 142 -12.73 -3.46 -10.76
N ILE A 143 -11.55 -3.38 -10.17
CA ILE A 143 -10.55 -2.36 -10.53
C ILE A 143 -10.06 -2.55 -11.98
N VAL A 144 -9.69 -3.78 -12.36
CA VAL A 144 -9.16 -4.08 -13.71
C VAL A 144 -10.22 -3.85 -14.77
N ASP A 145 -11.47 -4.22 -14.54
CA ASP A 145 -12.57 -3.97 -15.46
C ASP A 145 -12.81 -2.47 -15.69
N LYS A 146 -12.66 -1.67 -14.65
CA LYS A 146 -12.90 -0.22 -14.69
C LYS A 146 -11.70 0.57 -15.21
N CYS A 147 -10.49 0.24 -14.77
CA CYS A 147 -9.29 1.05 -14.93
C CYS A 147 -8.06 0.28 -15.47
N GLY A 148 -8.21 -0.99 -15.88
CA GLY A 148 -7.11 -1.82 -16.35
C GLY A 148 -6.45 -1.34 -17.66
N LEU A 149 -5.42 -2.05 -18.08
CA LEU A 149 -4.57 -1.69 -19.25
C LEU A 149 -5.33 -1.44 -20.56
N LYS A 150 -6.49 -2.07 -20.73
CA LYS A 150 -7.34 -1.91 -21.95
C LYS A 150 -8.28 -0.71 -21.86
N THR A 151 -8.27 0.02 -20.76
CA THR A 151 -9.09 1.21 -20.54
C THR A 151 -8.25 2.48 -20.68
N ARG A 152 -8.89 3.66 -20.62
CA ARG A 152 -8.17 4.95 -20.62
C ARG A 152 -7.28 5.16 -19.39
N GLY A 153 -7.60 4.49 -18.27
CA GLY A 153 -6.79 4.50 -17.04
C GLY A 153 -5.45 3.81 -17.23
N ALA A 154 -5.34 2.88 -18.21
CA ALA A 154 -4.15 2.10 -18.51
C ALA A 154 -3.47 1.52 -17.25
N GLY A 155 -4.30 1.11 -16.28
CA GLY A 155 -3.85 0.71 -14.95
C GLY A 155 -3.31 -0.71 -14.92
N ILE A 156 -2.31 -0.92 -14.07
CA ILE A 156 -1.85 -2.23 -13.61
C ILE A 156 -2.27 -2.42 -12.16
N CYS A 157 -2.69 -3.62 -11.80
CA CYS A 157 -3.13 -3.97 -10.47
C CYS A 157 -2.46 -5.27 -10.03
N PHE A 158 -1.88 -5.28 -8.85
CA PHE A 158 -1.25 -6.46 -8.26
C PHE A 158 -1.42 -6.46 -6.74
N SER A 159 -1.20 -7.60 -6.10
CA SER A 159 -1.29 -7.72 -4.65
C SER A 159 -0.03 -8.30 -4.05
N LEU A 160 0.28 -7.86 -2.82
CA LEU A 160 1.37 -8.32 -1.99
C LEU A 160 0.79 -8.93 -0.71
N PRO A 161 1.30 -10.07 -0.23
CA PRO A 161 0.88 -10.61 1.06
C PRO A 161 1.30 -9.68 2.19
N VAL A 162 0.49 -9.63 3.25
CA VAL A 162 0.79 -8.87 4.47
C VAL A 162 0.97 -9.87 5.60
N ASP A 163 2.14 -9.87 6.25
CA ASP A 163 2.43 -10.79 7.37
C ASP A 163 1.70 -10.37 8.64
N HIS A 164 1.81 -9.10 9.02
CA HIS A 164 1.23 -8.56 10.25
C HIS A 164 0.67 -7.16 10.01
N VAL A 165 -0.39 -6.80 10.73
CA VAL A 165 -1.05 -5.49 10.65
C VAL A 165 -1.49 -5.02 12.03
N VAL A 166 -1.38 -3.72 12.28
CA VAL A 166 -1.91 -3.03 13.45
C VAL A 166 -2.61 -1.74 13.02
N GLY A 167 -3.54 -1.23 13.82
CA GLY A 167 -4.29 -0.01 13.51
C GLY A 167 -5.61 -0.26 12.77
N LEU A 168 -5.99 -1.50 12.51
CA LEU A 168 -7.35 -1.84 12.12
C LEU A 168 -8.22 -1.92 13.38
N SER A 169 -9.52 -1.64 13.23
CA SER A 169 -10.50 -1.71 14.33
C SER A 169 -10.77 -3.15 14.82
N GLU A 170 -10.23 -4.15 14.16
CA GLU A 170 -10.29 -5.54 14.60
C GLU A 170 -9.21 -5.78 15.69
N GLU A 171 -9.63 -6.26 16.84
CA GLU A 171 -8.76 -6.53 18.00
C GLU A 171 -7.64 -7.52 17.65
N ILE A 172 -6.44 -7.21 18.13
CA ILE A 172 -5.35 -8.19 18.19
C ILE A 172 -5.60 -9.02 19.46
N GLU A 173 -6.23 -10.19 19.31
CA GLU A 173 -6.19 -11.23 20.33
C GLU A 173 -4.83 -11.93 20.38
#